data_daf23f719b294acc52e865c741d13844
#
_entry.id   daf23f719b294acc52e865c741d13844
#
_cell.length_a   1.000
_cell.length_b   1.000
_cell.length_c   1.000
_cell.angle_alpha   90.00
_cell.angle_beta   90.00
_cell.angle_gamma   90.00
#
_symmetry.space_group_name_H-M   'P 1'
#
loop_
_entity.id
_entity.type
_entity.pdbx_description
1 polymer ?
#
loop_
_entity_poly.entity_id
_entity_poly.type
_entity_poly.pdbx_seq_one_letter_code
_entity_poly.pdbx_strand_id
1 'polypeptide(L)'
;MKYLLLVHHNEDMFNQIPEIKRKEMLAESIQLCHQLDGKGQYVHASPLQPEATGIVVRVRNGKATVTDGPFAETKEQLAGYFLIEAQDRDDAVRIATLVPGARIGTVEVRPLREVTGLPGEEK
;
A
#
# COMPACT_ATOMS: atom_id res chain seq x y z
N MET A 1 9.12 14.84 3.40
CA MET A 1 8.09 14.20 4.23
C MET A 1 7.69 12.86 3.65
N LYS A 2 7.51 11.88 4.51
CA LYS A 2 7.09 10.55 4.06
C LYS A 2 5.58 10.41 4.07
N TYR A 3 5.08 9.75 3.04
CA TYR A 3 3.66 9.44 2.89
C TYR A 3 3.51 7.97 2.55
N LEU A 4 2.46 7.37 3.07
CA LEU A 4 2.09 6.01 2.73
C LEU A 4 0.90 6.08 1.77
N LEU A 5 1.06 5.45 0.61
CA LEU A 5 -0.01 5.30 -0.37
C LEU A 5 -0.59 3.90 -0.18
N LEU A 6 -1.82 3.83 0.30
CA LEU A 6 -2.51 2.57 0.56
C LEU A 6 -3.41 2.28 -0.62
N VAL A 7 -3.12 1.19 -1.31
CA VAL A 7 -3.83 0.82 -2.55
C VAL A 7 -4.90 -0.19 -2.21
N HIS A 8 -6.15 0.16 -2.50
CA HIS A 8 -7.32 -0.68 -2.24
C HIS A 8 -7.98 -1.05 -3.55
N HIS A 9 -8.44 -2.28 -3.66
CA HIS A 9 -9.28 -2.70 -4.78
C HIS A 9 -10.24 -3.80 -4.32
N ASN A 10 -11.30 -4.03 -5.10
CA ASN A 10 -12.17 -5.18 -4.88
C ASN A 10 -11.48 -6.42 -5.44
N GLU A 11 -11.18 -7.40 -4.58
CA GLU A 11 -10.41 -8.58 -4.99
C GLU A 11 -11.14 -9.43 -6.03
N ASP A 12 -12.46 -9.56 -5.89
CA ASP A 12 -13.24 -10.34 -6.86
C ASP A 12 -13.19 -9.70 -8.24
N MET A 13 -13.35 -8.39 -8.30
CA MET A 13 -13.27 -7.65 -9.57
C MET A 13 -11.85 -7.71 -10.15
N PHE A 14 -10.84 -7.59 -9.29
CA PHE A 14 -9.45 -7.68 -9.72
C PHE A 14 -9.16 -9.04 -10.35
N ASN A 15 -9.66 -10.12 -9.74
CA ASN A 15 -9.46 -11.47 -10.24
C ASN A 15 -10.16 -11.71 -11.58
N GLN A 16 -11.13 -10.89 -11.93
CA GLN A 16 -11.81 -10.97 -13.23
C GLN A 16 -11.04 -10.24 -14.33
N ILE A 17 -10.07 -9.41 -13.98
CA ILE A 17 -9.21 -8.77 -14.98
C ILE A 17 -8.33 -9.86 -15.61
N PRO A 18 -8.21 -9.90 -16.96
CA PRO A 18 -7.36 -10.90 -17.60
C PRO A 18 -5.93 -10.88 -17.06
N GLU A 19 -5.33 -12.04 -16.91
CA GLU A 19 -3.99 -12.17 -16.32
C GLU A 19 -2.97 -11.30 -17.03
N ILE A 20 -3.04 -11.20 -18.36
CA ILE A 20 -2.11 -10.35 -19.12
C ILE A 20 -2.20 -8.87 -18.70
N LYS A 21 -3.42 -8.41 -18.44
CA LYS A 21 -3.63 -7.03 -17.97
C LYS A 21 -3.12 -6.82 -16.57
N ARG A 22 -3.31 -7.79 -15.68
CA ARG A 22 -2.78 -7.72 -14.31
C ARG A 22 -1.26 -7.68 -14.33
N LYS A 23 -0.62 -8.44 -15.21
CA LYS A 23 0.83 -8.41 -15.37
C LYS A 23 1.31 -7.07 -15.90
N GLU A 24 0.58 -6.48 -16.85
CA GLU A 24 0.91 -5.15 -17.37
C GLU A 24 0.83 -4.10 -16.26
N MET A 25 -0.19 -4.18 -15.39
CA MET A 25 -0.35 -3.25 -14.28
C MET A 25 0.78 -3.41 -13.26
N LEU A 26 1.20 -4.64 -13.00
CA LEU A 26 2.34 -4.87 -12.10
C LEU A 26 3.62 -4.30 -12.71
N ALA A 27 3.85 -4.52 -14.00
CA ALA A 27 5.02 -3.97 -14.67
C ALA A 27 5.04 -2.44 -14.63
N GLU A 28 3.88 -1.82 -14.82
CA GLU A 28 3.73 -0.37 -14.72
C GLU A 28 4.04 0.13 -13.30
N SER A 29 3.58 -0.58 -12.28
CA SER A 29 3.85 -0.25 -10.88
C SER A 29 5.35 -0.33 -10.57
N ILE A 30 6.01 -1.37 -11.06
CA ILE A 30 7.46 -1.54 -10.88
C ILE A 30 8.21 -0.40 -11.58
N GLN A 31 7.79 -0.04 -12.79
CA GLN A 31 8.39 1.07 -13.52
C GLN A 31 8.22 2.38 -12.75
N LEU A 32 7.05 2.60 -12.17
CA LEU A 32 6.82 3.78 -11.33
C LEU A 32 7.80 3.82 -10.15
N CYS A 33 8.04 2.67 -9.50
CA CYS A 33 9.02 2.59 -8.42
C CYS A 33 10.41 3.04 -8.88
N HIS A 34 10.85 2.60 -10.05
CA HIS A 34 12.14 3.01 -10.58
C HIS A 34 12.19 4.50 -10.92
N GLN A 35 11.10 5.03 -11.46
CA GLN A 35 11.01 6.47 -11.75
C GLN A 35 11.09 7.29 -10.45
N LEU A 36 10.39 6.84 -9.41
CA LEU A 36 10.43 7.51 -8.11
C LEU A 36 11.82 7.39 -7.48
N ASP A 37 12.46 6.24 -7.61
CA ASP A 37 13.81 6.05 -7.08
C ASP A 37 14.80 7.01 -7.74
N GLY A 38 14.68 7.22 -9.03
CA GLY A 38 15.54 8.16 -9.76
C GLY A 38 15.38 9.60 -9.28
N LYS A 39 14.29 9.93 -8.61
CA LYS A 39 14.03 11.26 -8.05
C LYS A 39 14.22 11.32 -6.54
N GLY A 40 14.69 10.24 -5.91
CA GLY A 40 14.85 10.18 -4.46
C GLY A 40 13.51 10.09 -3.72
N GLN A 41 12.46 9.66 -4.38
CA GLN A 41 11.11 9.61 -3.82
C GLN A 41 10.63 8.21 -3.46
N TYR A 42 11.36 7.18 -3.85
CA TYR A 42 11.02 5.80 -3.52
C TYR A 42 11.65 5.40 -2.19
N VAL A 43 10.85 4.85 -1.26
CA VAL A 43 11.37 4.25 -0.03
C VAL A 43 11.15 2.75 -0.06
N HIS A 44 9.90 2.31 -0.26
CA HIS A 44 9.57 0.89 -0.36
C HIS A 44 8.17 0.75 -0.98
N ALA A 45 7.93 -0.38 -1.62
CA ALA A 45 6.61 -0.68 -2.15
C ALA A 45 6.45 -2.18 -2.25
N SER A 46 5.23 -2.67 -2.09
CA SER A 46 4.92 -4.08 -2.30
C SER A 46 3.43 -4.28 -2.51
N PRO A 47 3.05 -5.22 -3.38
CA PRO A 47 1.70 -5.77 -3.35
C PRO A 47 1.57 -6.70 -2.14
N LEU A 48 0.35 -6.96 -1.73
CA LEU A 48 0.02 -7.89 -0.66
C LEU A 48 -0.71 -9.09 -1.24
N GLN A 49 -0.57 -10.24 -0.56
CA GLN A 49 -1.38 -11.41 -0.84
C GLN A 49 -2.86 -11.10 -0.50
N PRO A 50 -3.82 -11.86 -1.05
CA PRO A 50 -5.24 -11.62 -0.77
C PRO A 50 -5.55 -11.61 0.72
N GLU A 51 -6.59 -10.85 1.10
CA GLU A 51 -6.90 -10.66 2.52
C GLU A 51 -7.21 -11.96 3.26
N ALA A 52 -7.71 -12.98 2.55
CA ALA A 52 -7.98 -14.29 3.16
C ALA A 52 -6.73 -14.98 3.69
N THR A 53 -5.54 -14.57 3.21
CA THR A 53 -4.27 -15.11 3.73
C THR A 53 -3.85 -14.44 5.03
N GLY A 54 -4.54 -13.39 5.45
CA GLY A 54 -4.21 -12.64 6.65
C GLY A 54 -4.56 -13.40 7.92
N ILE A 55 -3.85 -13.06 8.98
CA ILE A 55 -4.10 -13.60 10.32
C ILE A 55 -4.30 -12.41 11.24
N VAL A 56 -5.35 -12.50 12.07
CA VAL A 56 -5.73 -11.41 12.98
C VAL A 56 -5.32 -11.77 14.39
N VAL A 57 -4.58 -10.88 15.04
CA VAL A 57 -4.11 -11.06 16.42
C VAL A 57 -4.70 -9.96 17.28
N ARG A 58 -5.31 -10.35 18.40
CA ARG A 58 -5.79 -9.41 19.42
C ARG A 58 -5.27 -9.84 20.77
N VAL A 59 -4.92 -8.86 21.59
CA VAL A 59 -4.57 -9.09 22.99
C VAL A 59 -5.59 -8.34 23.86
N ARG A 60 -6.33 -9.08 24.67
CA ARG A 60 -7.34 -8.52 25.57
C ARG A 60 -7.14 -9.15 26.96
N ASN A 61 -7.03 -8.32 27.98
CA ASN A 61 -6.81 -8.76 29.36
C ASN A 61 -5.62 -9.71 29.48
N GLY A 62 -4.53 -9.40 28.75
CA GLY A 62 -3.31 -10.21 28.74
C GLY A 62 -3.40 -11.49 27.93
N LYS A 63 -4.52 -11.75 27.26
CA LYS A 63 -4.69 -12.95 26.43
C LYS A 63 -4.61 -12.62 24.96
N ALA A 64 -3.80 -13.38 24.23
CA ALA A 64 -3.70 -13.27 22.79
C ALA A 64 -4.72 -14.22 22.15
N THR A 65 -5.44 -13.70 21.15
CA THR A 65 -6.27 -14.52 20.27
C THR A 65 -5.76 -14.38 18.87
N VAL A 66 -5.70 -15.49 18.14
CA VAL A 66 -5.21 -15.54 16.76
C VAL A 66 -6.31 -16.19 15.94
N THR A 67 -6.80 -15.46 14.93
CA THR A 67 -7.86 -15.96 14.04
C THR A 67 -7.47 -15.71 12.60
N ASP A 68 -7.99 -16.53 11.70
CA ASP A 68 -7.79 -16.29 10.27
C ASP A 68 -8.57 -15.05 9.85
N GLY A 69 -7.96 -14.25 8.96
CA GLY A 69 -8.60 -13.08 8.40
C GLY A 69 -9.66 -13.41 7.37
N PRO A 70 -10.35 -12.42 6.85
CA PRO A 70 -10.16 -10.99 7.11
C PRO A 70 -10.72 -10.57 8.47
N PHE A 71 -10.20 -9.43 9.00
CA PHE A 71 -10.72 -8.95 10.27
C PHE A 71 -12.00 -8.13 10.11
N ALA A 72 -12.30 -7.68 8.91
CA ALA A 72 -13.51 -6.94 8.58
C ALA A 72 -13.87 -7.16 7.12
N GLU A 73 -15.18 -7.22 6.82
CA GLU A 73 -15.63 -7.26 5.45
C GLU A 73 -15.74 -5.83 4.92
N THR A 74 -15.13 -5.58 3.76
CA THR A 74 -15.12 -4.27 3.12
C THR A 74 -15.39 -4.44 1.63
N LYS A 75 -15.83 -3.35 0.99
CA LYS A 75 -16.06 -3.36 -0.47
C LYS A 75 -14.75 -3.47 -1.24
N GLU A 76 -13.72 -2.82 -0.72
CA GLU A 76 -12.37 -2.89 -1.28
C GLU A 76 -11.44 -3.38 -0.19
N GLN A 77 -10.45 -4.14 -0.59
CA GLN A 77 -9.47 -4.73 0.30
C GLN A 77 -8.11 -4.07 0.05
N LEU A 78 -7.30 -4.00 1.10
CA LEU A 78 -5.95 -3.47 0.97
C LEU A 78 -5.12 -4.42 0.10
N ALA A 79 -4.65 -3.92 -1.02
CA ALA A 79 -3.95 -4.71 -2.04
C ALA A 79 -2.45 -4.49 -2.07
N GLY A 80 -1.97 -3.38 -1.50
CA GLY A 80 -0.55 -3.06 -1.50
C GLY A 80 -0.31 -1.65 -1.01
N TYR A 81 0.96 -1.24 -1.06
CA TYR A 81 1.32 0.08 -0.60
C TYR A 81 2.58 0.59 -1.32
N PHE A 82 2.72 1.92 -1.30
CA PHE A 82 3.95 2.60 -1.68
C PHE A 82 4.31 3.53 -0.53
N LEU A 83 5.53 3.43 -0.02
CA LEU A 83 6.08 4.37 0.94
C LEU A 83 7.01 5.31 0.17
N ILE A 84 6.69 6.61 0.20
CA ILE A 84 7.36 7.59 -0.67
C ILE A 84 7.84 8.80 0.13
N GLU A 85 8.83 9.49 -0.44
CA GLU A 85 9.18 10.84 -0.04
C GLU A 85 8.49 11.83 -0.97
N ALA A 86 7.84 12.84 -0.42
CA ALA A 86 7.20 13.88 -1.21
C ALA A 86 7.48 15.24 -0.57
N GLN A 87 7.45 16.28 -1.38
CA GLN A 87 7.70 17.63 -0.90
C GLN A 87 6.60 18.11 0.02
N ASP A 88 5.36 17.77 -0.34
CA ASP A 88 4.17 18.16 0.39
C ASP A 88 3.02 17.24 0.00
N ARG A 89 1.84 17.55 0.54
CA ARG A 89 0.62 16.77 0.28
C ARG A 89 0.27 16.73 -1.22
N ASP A 90 0.38 17.86 -1.91
CA ASP A 90 0.03 17.92 -3.32
C ASP A 90 0.96 17.07 -4.18
N ASP A 91 2.25 17.05 -3.85
CA ASP A 91 3.21 16.19 -4.52
C ASP A 91 2.87 14.71 -4.30
N ALA A 92 2.51 14.34 -3.07
CA ALA A 92 2.10 12.96 -2.75
C ALA A 92 0.84 12.56 -3.52
N VAL A 93 -0.14 13.47 -3.63
CA VAL A 93 -1.36 13.24 -4.39
C VAL A 93 -1.04 13.05 -5.88
N ARG A 94 -0.14 13.88 -6.41
CA ARG A 94 0.30 13.74 -7.80
C ARG A 94 0.89 12.35 -8.05
N ILE A 95 1.75 11.89 -7.16
CA ILE A 95 2.34 10.55 -7.27
C ILE A 95 1.24 9.48 -7.20
N ALA A 96 0.28 9.63 -6.30
CA ALA A 96 -0.80 8.67 -6.15
C ALA A 96 -1.62 8.50 -7.44
N THR A 97 -1.78 9.57 -8.23
CA THR A 97 -2.51 9.47 -9.50
C THR A 97 -1.79 8.61 -10.53
N LEU A 98 -0.49 8.37 -10.35
CA LEU A 98 0.31 7.55 -11.27
C LEU A 98 0.26 6.07 -10.92
N VAL A 99 -0.26 5.72 -9.76
CA VAL A 99 -0.36 4.32 -9.33
C VAL A 99 -1.45 3.64 -10.15
N PRO A 100 -1.14 2.52 -10.84
CA PRO A 100 -2.14 1.83 -11.67
C PRO A 100 -3.40 1.45 -10.92
N GLY A 101 -3.28 1.07 -9.64
CA GLY A 101 -4.43 0.72 -8.81
C GLY A 101 -5.43 1.85 -8.63
N ALA A 102 -5.04 3.10 -8.83
CA ALA A 102 -5.96 4.23 -8.75
C ALA A 102 -7.03 4.19 -9.86
N ARG A 103 -6.75 3.48 -10.94
CA ARG A 103 -7.69 3.39 -12.07
C ARG A 103 -8.76 2.33 -11.87
N ILE A 104 -8.52 1.37 -10.98
CA ILE A 104 -9.45 0.26 -10.75
C ILE A 104 -9.94 0.19 -9.31
N GLY A 105 -9.40 1.01 -8.44
CA GLY A 105 -9.76 1.05 -7.03
C GLY A 105 -9.48 2.43 -6.47
N THR A 106 -8.92 2.45 -5.26
CA THR A 106 -8.71 3.69 -4.52
C THR A 106 -7.29 3.70 -3.97
N VAL A 107 -6.64 4.87 -4.02
CA VAL A 107 -5.36 5.08 -3.33
C VAL A 107 -5.59 6.10 -2.23
N GLU A 108 -5.35 5.68 -1.00
CA GLU A 108 -5.42 6.55 0.16
C GLU A 108 -4.02 7.13 0.43
N VAL A 109 -3.92 8.43 0.58
CA VAL A 109 -2.66 9.12 0.83
C VAL A 109 -2.62 9.51 2.30
N ARG A 110 -1.67 8.97 3.07
CA ARG A 110 -1.57 9.25 4.51
C ARG A 110 -0.16 9.69 4.87
N PRO A 111 0.00 10.88 5.46
CA PRO A 111 1.31 11.29 5.95
C PRO A 111 1.75 10.42 7.13
N LEU A 112 3.04 10.08 7.19
CA LEU A 112 3.58 9.43 8.36
C LEU A 112 3.70 10.45 9.48
N ARG A 113 3.39 10.00 10.70
CA ARG A 113 3.66 10.81 11.87
C ARG A 113 5.13 10.65 12.26
N GLU A 114 5.84 11.74 12.36
CA GLU A 114 7.24 11.70 12.76
C GLU A 114 7.36 11.45 14.26
N VAL A 115 8.20 10.47 14.60
CA VAL A 115 8.52 10.16 15.99
C VAL A 115 10.04 10.02 16.11
N THR A 116 10.57 10.27 17.29
CA THR A 116 12.00 10.09 17.55
C THR A 116 12.24 8.77 18.28
N GLY A 117 13.43 8.22 18.10
CA GLY A 117 13.87 7.03 18.82
C GLY A 117 13.65 5.72 18.07
N LEU A 118 13.12 5.76 16.85
CA LEU A 118 13.01 4.55 16.06
C LEU A 118 14.40 4.12 15.54
N PRO A 119 14.62 2.79 15.34
CA PRO A 119 15.88 2.34 14.75
C PRO A 119 16.16 3.01 13.41
N GLY A 120 17.42 3.39 13.19
CA GLY A 120 17.85 4.03 11.94
C GLY A 120 17.75 5.53 11.95
N GLU A 121 17.23 6.13 13.02
CA GLU A 121 17.08 7.59 13.15
C GLU A 121 18.14 8.22 14.03
N GLU A 122 18.96 7.43 14.69
CA GLU A 122 20.05 7.93 15.53
C GLU A 122 21.17 8.39 14.61
N LYS A 123 21.30 9.67 14.43
CA LYS A 123 22.35 10.27 13.60
C LYS A 123 23.16 11.28 14.39
#